data_baa2ea71a49426c7e1963e104ed8726f
#
_entry.id   baa2ea71a49426c7e1963e104ed8726f
#
_cell.length_a   1.000
_cell.length_b   1.000
_cell.length_c   1.000
_cell.angle_alpha   90.00
_cell.angle_beta   90.00
_cell.angle_gamma   90.00
#
_symmetry.space_group_name_H-M   'P 1'
#
loop_
_entity.id
_entity.type
_entity.pdbx_description
1 polymer ?
#
loop_
_entity_poly.entity_id
_entity_poly.type
_entity_poly.pdbx_seq_one_letter_code
_entity_poly.pdbx_strand_id
1 'polypeptide(L)'
;IEPVLTDTQYWKKGDLFLSIRNQSAIIHYRPATNQVIKYITGPFAWQHDVDIISEKEISLFNNNNFIVNNEYSEVLIYNYETNKFKNVFNDQLQKENFKTFTQGLSHVFNDGALLVEEQNHGRIILFNNKGEKEWEFVNKDKNGDIGFISWSRIIEDSFFIKKYKSLVKSKKCEN
;
A
#
# COMPACT_ATOMS: atom_id res chain seq x y z
N ILE A 1 6.19 7.25 -5.33
CA ILE A 1 5.85 8.70 -5.43
C ILE A 1 4.35 8.81 -5.55
N GLU A 2 3.72 9.55 -4.65
CA GLU A 2 2.28 9.81 -4.69
C GLU A 2 2.01 11.28 -4.98
N PRO A 3 1.34 11.62 -6.10
CA PRO A 3 1.00 12.98 -6.45
C PRO A 3 -0.27 13.46 -5.73
N VAL A 4 -0.23 14.69 -5.23
CA VAL A 4 -1.40 15.35 -4.64
C VAL A 4 -2.31 15.90 -5.74
N LEU A 5 -3.53 15.41 -5.82
CA LEU A 5 -4.50 15.77 -6.88
C LEU A 5 -5.47 16.88 -6.46
N THR A 6 -5.63 17.13 -5.15
CA THR A 6 -6.58 18.10 -4.59
C THR A 6 -5.96 18.91 -3.47
N ASP A 7 -6.39 20.16 -3.31
CA ASP A 7 -6.01 21.01 -2.18
C ASP A 7 -6.68 20.54 -0.88
N THR A 8 -5.93 20.60 0.22
CA THR A 8 -6.45 20.44 1.56
C THR A 8 -5.86 21.49 2.50
N GLN A 9 -6.13 21.39 3.80
CA GLN A 9 -5.46 22.21 4.82
C GLN A 9 -3.95 21.92 4.89
N TYR A 10 -3.52 20.68 4.57
CA TYR A 10 -2.17 20.18 4.81
C TYR A 10 -1.28 20.18 3.57
N TRP A 11 -1.86 20.05 2.39
CA TRP A 11 -1.12 19.98 1.11
C TRP A 11 -1.85 20.68 -0.03
N LYS A 12 -1.12 20.97 -1.09
CA LYS A 12 -1.63 21.63 -2.29
C LYS A 12 -1.57 20.69 -3.48
N LYS A 13 -2.51 20.87 -4.40
CA LYS A 13 -2.48 20.17 -5.69
C LYS A 13 -1.12 20.40 -6.37
N GLY A 14 -0.50 19.31 -6.81
CA GLY A 14 0.83 19.31 -7.42
C GLY A 14 1.98 19.11 -6.41
N ASP A 15 1.70 19.04 -5.10
CA ASP A 15 2.67 18.53 -4.13
C ASP A 15 2.92 17.03 -4.40
N LEU A 16 4.01 16.50 -3.89
CA LEU A 16 4.41 15.10 -4.00
C LEU A 16 4.74 14.52 -2.63
N PHE A 17 4.30 13.29 -2.39
CA PHE A 17 4.84 12.46 -1.31
C PHE A 17 5.85 11.48 -1.88
N LEU A 18 7.05 11.49 -1.33
CA LEU A 18 8.18 10.68 -1.77
C LEU A 18 8.56 9.71 -0.65
N SER A 19 8.40 8.41 -0.89
CA SER A 19 8.91 7.39 0.02
C SER A 19 10.41 7.17 -0.28
N ILE A 20 11.27 7.60 0.64
CA ILE A 20 12.72 7.48 0.52
C ILE A 20 13.18 6.27 1.35
N ARG A 21 13.09 5.10 0.75
CA ARG A 21 13.30 3.80 1.38
C ARG A 21 14.57 3.73 2.21
N ASN A 22 15.71 4.05 1.63
CA ASN A 22 17.02 3.86 2.26
C ASN A 22 17.29 4.82 3.43
N GLN A 23 16.55 5.91 3.52
CA GLN A 23 16.58 6.85 4.65
C GLN A 23 15.48 6.58 5.67
N SER A 24 14.58 5.62 5.42
CA SER A 24 13.40 5.38 6.25
C SER A 24 12.63 6.69 6.52
N ALA A 25 12.30 7.39 5.44
CA ALA A 25 11.66 8.69 5.50
C ALA A 25 10.60 8.87 4.41
N ILE A 26 9.60 9.69 4.70
CA ILE A 26 8.66 10.24 3.72
C ILE A 26 8.92 11.73 3.61
N ILE A 27 9.03 12.22 2.39
CA ILE A 27 9.19 13.66 2.11
C ILE A 27 7.90 14.18 1.46
N HIS A 28 7.31 15.18 2.07
CA HIS A 28 6.31 16.03 1.42
C HIS A 28 7.04 17.17 0.71
N TYR A 29 7.01 17.17 -0.60
CA TYR A 29 7.74 18.10 -1.45
C TYR A 29 6.79 18.91 -2.31
N ARG A 30 7.07 20.22 -2.43
CA ARG A 30 6.34 21.15 -3.29
C ARG A 30 7.19 21.58 -4.48
N PRO A 31 6.98 20.99 -5.67
CA PRO A 31 7.74 21.34 -6.88
C PRO A 31 7.59 22.81 -7.26
N ALA A 32 6.40 23.39 -7.12
CA ALA A 32 6.11 24.77 -7.51
C ALA A 32 7.01 25.83 -6.83
N THR A 33 7.50 25.52 -5.62
CA THR A 33 8.40 26.42 -4.86
C THR A 33 9.75 25.78 -4.57
N ASN A 34 9.99 24.56 -5.06
CA ASN A 34 11.19 23.77 -4.79
C ASN A 34 11.47 23.62 -3.28
N GLN A 35 10.44 23.30 -2.49
CA GLN A 35 10.56 23.23 -1.04
C GLN A 35 10.16 21.87 -0.49
N VAL A 36 10.93 21.40 0.48
CA VAL A 36 10.51 20.33 1.39
C VAL A 36 9.55 20.94 2.41
N ILE A 37 8.28 20.56 2.34
CA ILE A 37 7.24 21.06 3.24
C ILE A 37 7.32 20.32 4.57
N LYS A 38 7.55 19.00 4.50
CA LYS A 38 7.67 18.16 5.71
C LYS A 38 8.58 16.98 5.44
N TYR A 39 9.39 16.64 6.43
CA TYR A 39 10.19 15.43 6.50
C TYR A 39 9.64 14.57 7.63
N ILE A 40 9.16 13.38 7.29
CA ILE A 40 8.46 12.48 8.22
C ILE A 40 9.34 11.26 8.43
N THR A 41 9.73 11.04 9.68
CA THR A 41 10.32 9.80 10.17
C THR A 41 9.41 9.23 11.25
N GLY A 42 9.55 7.95 11.55
CA GLY A 42 8.68 7.35 12.54
C GLY A 42 9.00 5.88 12.81
N PRO A 43 8.05 5.13 13.34
CA PRO A 43 8.24 3.73 13.68
C PRO A 43 8.20 2.84 12.42
N PHE A 44 8.96 3.22 11.39
CA PHE A 44 9.06 2.45 10.15
C PHE A 44 10.50 2.42 9.65
N ALA A 45 10.80 1.36 8.92
CA ALA A 45 12.11 1.15 8.32
C ALA A 45 11.98 0.52 6.94
N TRP A 46 12.71 1.11 5.97
CA TRP A 46 12.78 0.63 4.60
C TRP A 46 11.43 0.53 3.90
N GLN A 47 10.54 1.47 4.25
CA GLN A 47 9.16 1.53 3.77
C GLN A 47 9.08 1.72 2.24
N HIS A 48 7.98 1.26 1.70
CA HIS A 48 7.53 1.50 0.34
C HIS A 48 6.16 2.15 0.34
N ASP A 49 5.66 2.45 -0.84
CA ASP A 49 4.26 2.71 -1.11
C ASP A 49 3.62 3.71 -0.15
N VAL A 50 3.68 4.97 -0.51
CA VAL A 50 2.99 6.03 0.21
C VAL A 50 1.76 6.45 -0.58
N ASP A 51 0.58 6.42 0.05
CA ASP A 51 -0.70 6.82 -0.56
C ASP A 51 -1.42 7.87 0.28
N ILE A 52 -2.14 8.77 -0.38
CA ILE A 52 -3.07 9.70 0.27
C ILE A 52 -4.41 8.98 0.45
N ILE A 53 -4.84 8.80 1.71
CA ILE A 53 -6.08 8.07 2.03
C ILE A 53 -7.21 8.96 2.54
N SER A 54 -6.92 10.18 2.95
CA SER A 54 -7.93 11.17 3.34
C SER A 54 -7.36 12.59 3.21
N GLU A 55 -8.14 13.62 3.57
CA GLU A 55 -7.70 15.01 3.54
C GLU A 55 -6.51 15.31 4.49
N LYS A 56 -6.20 14.43 5.42
CA LYS A 56 -5.16 14.61 6.45
C LYS A 56 -4.36 13.37 6.79
N GLU A 57 -4.57 12.27 6.09
CA GLU A 57 -3.88 11.01 6.38
C GLU A 57 -3.22 10.44 5.12
N ILE A 58 -2.03 9.91 5.32
CA ILE A 58 -1.32 9.08 4.33
C ILE A 58 -1.09 7.70 4.90
N SER A 59 -1.15 6.68 4.06
CA SER A 59 -0.69 5.33 4.41
C SER A 59 0.72 5.09 3.89
N LEU A 60 1.40 4.10 4.45
CA LEU A 60 2.67 3.61 3.97
C LEU A 60 2.82 2.11 4.29
N PHE A 61 3.48 1.40 3.38
CA PHE A 61 3.88 0.02 3.58
C PHE A 61 5.23 -0.03 4.28
N ASN A 62 5.24 -0.51 5.53
CA ASN A 62 6.45 -0.66 6.32
C ASN A 62 7.02 -2.07 6.17
N ASN A 63 8.14 -2.20 5.47
CA ASN A 63 8.83 -3.49 5.36
C ASN A 63 9.43 -3.93 6.69
N ASN A 64 9.67 -2.98 7.60
CA ASN A 64 10.16 -3.21 8.95
C ASN A 64 11.46 -4.03 9.01
N ASN A 65 12.32 -3.80 8.04
CA ASN A 65 13.45 -4.67 7.77
C ASN A 65 14.67 -4.24 8.59
N PHE A 66 15.20 -5.13 9.46
CA PHE A 66 16.48 -5.08 10.18
C PHE A 66 16.66 -4.07 11.34
N ILE A 67 15.86 -3.02 11.49
CA ILE A 67 16.12 -1.95 12.46
C ILE A 67 15.22 -2.03 13.69
N VAL A 68 14.03 -2.55 13.51
CA VAL A 68 13.05 -2.74 14.60
C VAL A 68 12.92 -4.25 14.80
N ASN A 69 12.91 -4.71 16.05
CA ASN A 69 12.80 -6.13 16.43
C ASN A 69 11.45 -6.76 16.00
N ASN A 70 10.92 -6.36 14.87
CA ASN A 70 9.65 -6.82 14.35
C ASN A 70 9.92 -7.71 13.12
N GLU A 71 9.41 -8.92 13.16
CA GLU A 71 9.61 -9.91 12.10
C GLU A 71 8.61 -9.80 10.96
N TYR A 72 7.66 -8.83 11.03
CA TYR A 72 6.55 -8.70 10.10
C TYR A 72 6.56 -7.35 9.39
N SER A 73 6.05 -7.34 8.16
CA SER A 73 5.70 -6.10 7.49
C SER A 73 4.37 -5.55 8.03
N GLU A 74 4.22 -4.24 7.99
CA GLU A 74 3.09 -3.52 8.57
C GLU A 74 2.52 -2.51 7.59
N VAL A 75 1.28 -2.10 7.80
CA VAL A 75 0.69 -0.94 7.15
C VAL A 75 0.45 0.13 8.21
N LEU A 76 1.03 1.30 8.01
CA LEU A 76 0.93 2.43 8.92
C LEU A 76 0.14 3.56 8.29
N ILE A 77 -0.66 4.24 9.08
CA ILE A 77 -1.31 5.50 8.71
C ILE A 77 -0.71 6.62 9.55
N TYR A 78 -0.23 7.66 8.88
CA TYR A 78 0.23 8.89 9.50
C TYR A 78 -0.83 9.97 9.37
N ASN A 79 -1.20 10.57 10.50
CA ASN A 79 -2.15 11.66 10.56
C ASN A 79 -1.42 13.00 10.71
N TYR A 80 -1.60 13.89 9.73
CA TYR A 80 -0.95 15.20 9.66
C TYR A 80 -1.35 16.19 10.76
N GLU A 81 -2.59 16.09 11.24
CA GLU A 81 -3.12 16.97 12.28
C GLU A 81 -2.50 16.66 13.65
N THR A 82 -2.40 15.37 13.96
CA THR A 82 -1.92 14.92 15.28
C THR A 82 -0.44 14.55 15.29
N ASN A 83 0.19 14.42 14.10
CA ASN A 83 1.54 13.90 13.90
C ASN A 83 1.76 12.51 14.50
N LYS A 84 0.73 11.65 14.48
CA LYS A 84 0.77 10.31 15.06
C LYS A 84 0.63 9.24 14.00
N PHE A 85 1.21 8.08 14.29
CA PHE A 85 1.03 6.87 13.52
C PHE A 85 0.04 5.94 14.20
N LYS A 86 -0.69 5.17 13.38
CA LYS A 86 -1.49 4.02 13.81
C LYS A 86 -1.25 2.85 12.85
N ASN A 87 -1.27 1.62 13.36
CA ASN A 87 -1.19 0.41 12.56
C ASN A 87 -2.57 0.05 12.02
N VAL A 88 -2.58 -0.60 10.85
CA VAL A 88 -3.79 -1.15 10.23
C VAL A 88 -3.68 -2.68 10.27
N PHE A 89 -4.60 -3.32 10.98
CA PHE A 89 -4.71 -4.79 11.07
C PHE A 89 -3.39 -5.52 11.42
N ASN A 90 -2.59 -4.95 12.31
CA ASN A 90 -1.27 -5.50 12.66
C ASN A 90 -1.35 -6.95 13.16
N ASP A 91 -2.30 -7.26 14.06
CA ASP A 91 -2.49 -8.62 14.59
C ASP A 91 -2.87 -9.62 13.49
N GLN A 92 -3.66 -9.19 12.50
CA GLN A 92 -4.05 -9.99 11.36
C GLN A 92 -2.87 -10.28 10.44
N LEU A 93 -2.07 -9.25 10.14
CA LEU A 93 -0.85 -9.41 9.34
C LEU A 93 0.14 -10.35 10.01
N GLN A 94 0.30 -10.26 11.33
CA GLN A 94 1.14 -11.17 12.11
C GLN A 94 0.64 -12.62 12.06
N LYS A 95 -0.66 -12.85 12.21
CA LYS A 95 -1.27 -14.18 12.09
C LYS A 95 -1.06 -14.81 10.72
N GLU A 96 -1.05 -14.01 9.69
CA GLU A 96 -0.76 -14.42 8.30
C GLU A 96 0.74 -14.62 8.04
N ASN A 97 1.63 -14.36 9.00
CA ASN A 97 3.08 -14.30 8.82
C ASN A 97 3.48 -13.40 7.63
N PHE A 98 2.78 -12.26 7.50
CA PHE A 98 2.92 -11.36 6.37
C PHE A 98 4.28 -10.66 6.41
N LYS A 99 5.13 -10.91 5.40
CA LYS A 99 6.48 -10.39 5.36
C LYS A 99 7.01 -10.23 3.94
N THR A 100 7.50 -9.05 3.62
CA THR A 100 8.23 -8.81 2.37
C THR A 100 9.43 -7.90 2.63
N PHE A 101 10.58 -8.24 2.05
CA PHE A 101 11.85 -7.61 2.44
C PHE A 101 12.20 -6.39 1.61
N THR A 102 11.88 -6.39 0.32
CA THR A 102 12.42 -5.39 -0.61
C THR A 102 11.35 -4.62 -1.36
N GLN A 103 10.14 -5.11 -1.36
CA GLN A 103 9.00 -4.57 -2.09
C GLN A 103 7.77 -4.69 -1.20
N GLY A 104 6.65 -4.23 -1.66
CA GLY A 104 5.38 -4.31 -0.97
C GLY A 104 4.49 -3.15 -1.36
N LEU A 105 3.20 -3.41 -1.36
CA LEU A 105 2.18 -2.46 -1.67
C LEU A 105 0.99 -2.67 -0.74
N SER A 106 0.32 -1.59 -0.38
CA SER A 106 -0.91 -1.65 0.38
C SER A 106 -1.94 -0.69 -0.21
N HIS A 107 -3.21 -1.03 -0.07
CA HIS A 107 -4.29 -0.13 -0.38
C HIS A 107 -5.32 -0.13 0.74
N VAL A 108 -5.48 1.01 1.38
CA VAL A 108 -6.50 1.23 2.42
C VAL A 108 -7.73 1.80 1.75
N PHE A 109 -8.81 1.02 1.73
CA PHE A 109 -10.08 1.44 1.15
C PHE A 109 -10.81 2.46 2.02
N ASN A 110 -11.73 3.21 1.41
CA ASN A 110 -12.53 4.23 2.10
C ASN A 110 -13.40 3.67 3.24
N ASP A 111 -13.80 2.40 3.14
CA ASP A 111 -14.58 1.70 4.16
C ASP A 111 -13.72 1.08 5.28
N GLY A 112 -12.40 1.21 5.17
CA GLY A 112 -11.43 0.66 6.12
C GLY A 112 -10.94 -0.75 5.79
N ALA A 113 -11.38 -1.35 4.69
CA ALA A 113 -10.78 -2.60 4.20
C ALA A 113 -9.32 -2.38 3.78
N LEU A 114 -8.53 -3.46 3.74
CA LEU A 114 -7.10 -3.40 3.43
C LEU A 114 -6.73 -4.49 2.43
N LEU A 115 -6.13 -4.09 1.31
CA LEU A 115 -5.42 -5.01 0.42
C LEU A 115 -3.92 -4.84 0.63
N VAL A 116 -3.19 -5.96 0.73
CA VAL A 116 -1.74 -5.97 0.86
C VAL A 116 -1.09 -6.94 -0.11
N GLU A 117 0.05 -6.54 -0.66
CA GLU A 117 0.88 -7.37 -1.52
C GLU A 117 2.16 -7.79 -0.80
N GLU A 118 2.34 -9.08 -0.62
CA GLU A 118 3.58 -9.71 -0.21
C GLU A 118 4.37 -10.10 -1.45
N GLN A 119 4.95 -9.10 -2.12
CA GLN A 119 5.48 -9.23 -3.47
C GLN A 119 6.60 -10.25 -3.58
N ASN A 120 7.51 -10.30 -2.61
CA ASN A 120 8.60 -11.28 -2.59
C ASN A 120 8.11 -12.74 -2.46
N HIS A 121 6.93 -12.95 -1.92
CA HIS A 121 6.32 -14.28 -1.73
C HIS A 121 5.13 -14.53 -2.68
N GLY A 122 4.91 -13.64 -3.64
CA GLY A 122 3.88 -13.83 -4.67
C GLY A 122 2.47 -13.90 -4.13
N ARG A 123 2.15 -13.21 -3.03
CA ARG A 123 0.86 -13.29 -2.35
C ARG A 123 0.18 -11.92 -2.25
N ILE A 124 -1.14 -11.90 -2.45
CA ILE A 124 -1.99 -10.75 -2.19
C ILE A 124 -3.10 -11.18 -1.24
N ILE A 125 -3.37 -10.36 -0.23
CA ILE A 125 -4.42 -10.63 0.75
C ILE A 125 -5.37 -9.44 0.82
N LEU A 126 -6.67 -9.70 0.85
CA LEU A 126 -7.71 -8.72 1.14
C LEU A 126 -8.34 -9.01 2.50
N PHE A 127 -8.30 -8.01 3.37
CA PHE A 127 -9.04 -7.99 4.63
C PHE A 127 -10.22 -7.03 4.50
N ASN A 128 -11.39 -7.43 5.02
CA ASN A 128 -12.53 -6.53 5.14
C ASN A 128 -12.31 -5.49 6.25
N ASN A 129 -13.24 -4.55 6.40
CA ASN A 129 -13.14 -3.48 7.40
C ASN A 129 -13.21 -3.94 8.87
N LYS A 130 -13.45 -5.24 9.11
CA LYS A 130 -13.37 -5.87 10.43
C LYS A 130 -12.03 -6.59 10.66
N GLY A 131 -11.15 -6.62 9.64
CA GLY A 131 -9.90 -7.35 9.67
C GLY A 131 -10.05 -8.86 9.42
N GLU A 132 -11.17 -9.30 8.88
CA GLU A 132 -11.35 -10.70 8.47
C GLU A 132 -10.80 -10.88 7.06
N LYS A 133 -10.00 -11.94 6.84
CA LYS A 133 -9.48 -12.28 5.52
C LYS A 133 -10.61 -12.75 4.61
N GLU A 134 -10.90 -11.98 3.56
CA GLU A 134 -11.95 -12.29 2.58
C GLU A 134 -11.41 -13.03 1.35
N TRP A 135 -10.19 -12.71 0.96
CA TRP A 135 -9.63 -13.21 -0.27
C TRP A 135 -8.11 -13.29 -0.19
N GLU A 136 -7.57 -14.26 -0.91
CA GLU A 136 -6.13 -14.45 -1.06
C GLU A 136 -5.81 -14.93 -2.48
N PHE A 137 -4.76 -14.37 -3.05
CA PHE A 137 -4.16 -14.83 -4.29
C PHE A 137 -2.72 -15.24 -4.04
N VAL A 138 -2.33 -16.37 -4.60
CA VAL A 138 -0.93 -16.84 -4.60
C VAL A 138 -0.51 -17.06 -6.04
N ASN A 139 0.55 -16.40 -6.47
CA ASN A 139 1.14 -16.52 -7.82
C ASN A 139 1.90 -17.83 -7.95
N LYS A 140 1.15 -18.91 -8.19
CA LYS A 140 1.65 -20.29 -8.22
C LYS A 140 1.49 -20.89 -9.61
N ASP A 141 2.55 -21.47 -10.11
CA ASP A 141 2.52 -22.20 -11.39
C ASP A 141 1.94 -23.60 -11.24
N LYS A 142 1.83 -24.33 -12.38
CA LYS A 142 1.32 -25.71 -12.41
C LYS A 142 2.18 -26.73 -11.66
N ASN A 143 3.44 -26.45 -11.38
CA ASN A 143 4.36 -27.30 -10.65
C ASN A 143 4.32 -27.01 -9.14
N GLY A 144 3.68 -25.90 -8.79
CA GLY A 144 3.61 -25.43 -7.42
C GLY A 144 4.66 -24.38 -7.05
N ASP A 145 5.48 -23.96 -8.01
CA ASP A 145 6.49 -22.92 -7.79
C ASP A 145 5.82 -21.54 -7.65
N ILE A 146 6.26 -20.77 -6.67
CA ILE A 146 5.72 -19.44 -6.37
C ILE A 146 6.58 -18.38 -7.07
N GLY A 147 5.95 -17.59 -7.93
CA GLY A 147 6.57 -16.45 -8.60
C GLY A 147 6.40 -15.15 -7.81
N PHE A 148 7.28 -14.18 -8.06
CA PHE A 148 7.11 -12.82 -7.54
C PHE A 148 5.87 -12.14 -8.12
N ILE A 149 5.32 -11.18 -7.39
CA ILE A 149 4.36 -10.20 -7.91
C ILE A 149 5.11 -8.89 -8.05
N SER A 150 5.09 -8.29 -9.24
CA SER A 150 5.74 -7.00 -9.44
C SER A 150 4.85 -5.84 -9.00
N TRP A 151 3.57 -5.94 -9.28
CA TRP A 151 2.62 -4.88 -9.00
C TRP A 151 1.19 -5.31 -9.37
N SER A 152 0.21 -4.95 -8.55
CA SER A 152 -1.22 -5.06 -8.87
C SER A 152 -1.90 -3.69 -8.93
N ARG A 153 -3.07 -3.64 -9.51
CA ARG A 153 -3.94 -2.47 -9.51
C ARG A 153 -5.35 -2.82 -9.12
N ILE A 154 -5.88 -2.00 -8.24
CA ILE A 154 -7.30 -2.02 -7.92
C ILE A 154 -8.03 -1.15 -8.94
N ILE A 155 -9.08 -1.70 -9.54
CA ILE A 155 -9.95 -1.00 -10.48
C ILE A 155 -11.30 -0.82 -9.81
N GLU A 156 -11.60 0.39 -9.36
CA GLU A 156 -12.88 0.75 -8.74
C GLU A 156 -13.87 1.38 -9.74
N ASP A 157 -13.38 1.85 -10.89
CA ASP A 157 -14.20 2.47 -11.91
C ASP A 157 -15.21 1.50 -12.51
N SER A 158 -16.50 1.80 -12.33
CA SER A 158 -17.60 0.94 -12.76
C SER A 158 -17.68 0.72 -14.27
N PHE A 159 -17.21 1.67 -15.08
CA PHE A 159 -17.17 1.56 -16.54
C PHE A 159 -16.10 0.51 -16.94
N PHE A 160 -14.90 0.61 -16.37
CA PHE A 160 -13.85 -0.38 -16.65
C PHE A 160 -14.24 -1.76 -16.14
N ILE A 161 -14.85 -1.88 -14.95
CA ILE A 161 -15.33 -3.15 -14.41
C ILE A 161 -16.33 -3.82 -15.38
N LYS A 162 -17.33 -3.07 -15.87
CA LYS A 162 -18.30 -3.59 -16.86
C LYS A 162 -17.63 -4.02 -18.15
N LYS A 163 -16.72 -3.20 -18.67
CA LYS A 163 -15.95 -3.49 -19.89
C LYS A 163 -15.15 -4.77 -19.74
N TYR A 164 -14.37 -4.92 -18.66
CA TYR A 164 -13.57 -6.13 -18.43
C TYR A 164 -14.44 -7.38 -18.24
N LYS A 165 -15.53 -7.29 -17.48
CA LYS A 165 -16.47 -8.42 -17.33
C LYS A 165 -17.06 -8.88 -18.66
N SER A 166 -17.35 -7.96 -19.57
CA SER A 166 -17.83 -8.31 -20.91
C SER A 166 -16.76 -8.99 -21.76
N LEU A 167 -15.49 -8.51 -21.70
CA LEU A 167 -14.37 -9.09 -22.42
C LEU A 167 -14.04 -10.50 -21.94
N VAL A 168 -14.03 -10.72 -20.62
CA VAL A 168 -13.78 -12.05 -20.04
C VAL A 168 -14.86 -13.05 -20.45
N LYS A 169 -16.14 -12.63 -20.50
CA LYS A 169 -17.25 -13.48 -20.95
C LYS A 169 -17.18 -13.83 -22.46
N SER A 170 -16.58 -12.97 -23.26
CA SER A 170 -16.46 -13.15 -24.71
C SER A 170 -15.26 -13.99 -25.14
N LYS A 171 -14.26 -14.16 -24.27
CA LYS A 171 -13.06 -14.98 -24.55
C LYS A 171 -13.15 -16.30 -23.82
N LYS A 172 -13.16 -17.41 -24.59
CA LYS A 172 -12.86 -18.72 -24.03
C LYS A 172 -11.34 -18.84 -23.92
N CYS A 173 -10.81 -19.20 -22.75
CA CYS A 173 -9.44 -19.65 -22.67
C CYS A 173 -9.36 -20.95 -23.49
N GLU A 174 -8.56 -20.95 -24.54
CA GLU A 174 -8.15 -22.20 -25.20
C GLU A 174 -7.15 -22.87 -24.25
N ASN A 175 -7.49 -24.08 -23.82
CA ASN A 175 -6.64 -24.92 -22.96
C ASN A 175 -5.44 -25.46 -23.74
#